data_fb38543971efe64e19a10c39d02646d9
#
_entry.id   fb38543971efe64e19a10c39d02646d9
#
_cell.length_a   1.000
_cell.length_b   1.000
_cell.length_c   1.000
_cell.angle_alpha   90.00
_cell.angle_beta   90.00
_cell.angle_gamma   90.00
#
_symmetry.space_group_name_H-M   'P 1'
#
loop_
_entity.id
_entity.type
_entity.pdbx_description
1 polymer ?
#
loop_
_entity_poly.entity_id
_entity_poly.type
_entity_poly.pdbx_seq_one_letter_code
_entity_poly.pdbx_strand_id
1 'polypeptide(L)'
;MKVDELRKAFLNFFEAREHRVIPSASLVPHGDPTLLFTTAGMVQFKPYFMGLETPPASRLTSIQRCFRTTDVEEVGDENHLTLFEMLGNFSVGDYFKSESIDWAWEFLTEVLGINKDRLWATVYIDDDEAYDLWKKKGISEDRILRYTAEQGNYWGPPGDSGPCGPCSELHYDFGTPVIEDENYNPDKDHPAMDTGRFLEIWNLVFMAYYQHEDGTREDLPAANIDTGAGLERLAAVLQGVRSAYETDELRSILKSAEEVTEIAYTPELADQNANGLRVITEHARAFAYLAADGVLPSNEGRGYVLRRLIRRACLLYTSDAADE
;
A
#
# COMPACT_ATOMS: atom_id res chain seq x y z
N MET A 1 8.29 9.51 -14.26
CA MET A 1 8.93 9.97 -13.00
C MET A 1 9.64 8.79 -12.37
N LYS A 2 10.86 8.98 -11.86
CA LYS A 2 11.59 7.92 -11.13
C LYS A 2 11.07 7.79 -9.70
N VAL A 3 11.29 6.62 -9.09
CA VAL A 3 10.84 6.36 -7.71
C VAL A 3 11.42 7.36 -6.71
N ASP A 4 12.70 7.70 -6.81
CA ASP A 4 13.33 8.71 -5.94
C ASP A 4 12.77 10.13 -6.12
N GLU A 5 12.34 10.47 -7.32
CA GLU A 5 11.69 11.76 -7.60
C GLU A 5 10.28 11.79 -6.98
N LEU A 6 9.57 10.67 -7.03
CA LEU A 6 8.25 10.52 -6.41
C LEU A 6 8.34 10.66 -4.88
N ARG A 7 9.31 10.00 -4.23
CA ARG A 7 9.55 10.17 -2.78
C ARG A 7 9.74 11.65 -2.40
N LYS A 8 10.59 12.35 -3.13
CA LYS A 8 10.87 13.77 -2.89
C LYS A 8 9.66 14.64 -3.17
N ALA A 9 8.93 14.38 -4.25
CA ALA A 9 7.73 15.14 -4.60
C ALA A 9 6.66 15.04 -3.51
N PHE A 10 6.43 13.83 -2.97
CA PHE A 10 5.47 13.61 -1.90
C PHE A 10 5.84 14.35 -0.62
N LEU A 11 7.06 14.17 -0.13
CA LEU A 11 7.50 14.84 1.09
C LEU A 11 7.46 16.36 0.96
N ASN A 12 7.98 16.92 -0.14
CA ASN A 12 7.97 18.36 -0.40
C ASN A 12 6.54 18.92 -0.48
N PHE A 13 5.60 18.17 -1.09
CA PHE A 13 4.21 18.58 -1.21
C PHE A 13 3.54 18.75 0.15
N PHE A 14 3.75 17.79 1.07
CA PHE A 14 3.16 17.84 2.40
C PHE A 14 3.95 18.76 3.35
N GLU A 15 5.27 18.86 3.22
CA GLU A 15 6.08 19.81 3.97
C GLU A 15 5.66 21.26 3.67
N ALA A 16 5.34 21.59 2.40
CA ALA A 16 4.79 22.89 2.01
C ALA A 16 3.38 23.16 2.62
N ARG A 17 2.72 22.13 3.16
CA ARG A 17 1.43 22.19 3.87
C ARG A 17 1.59 22.01 5.38
N GLU A 18 2.75 22.40 5.90
CA GLU A 18 3.09 22.40 7.33
C GLU A 18 3.13 21.00 7.97
N HIS A 19 3.30 19.94 7.17
CA HIS A 19 3.52 18.62 7.74
C HIS A 19 4.98 18.45 8.14
N ARG A 20 5.18 17.96 9.35
CA ARG A 20 6.51 17.58 9.82
C ARG A 20 6.89 16.23 9.23
N VAL A 21 8.03 16.17 8.55
CA VAL A 21 8.57 14.92 8.02
C VAL A 21 9.10 14.06 9.17
N ILE A 22 8.60 12.83 9.25
CA ILE A 22 9.03 11.82 10.23
C ILE A 22 9.72 10.69 9.48
N PRO A 23 10.91 10.26 9.92
CA PRO A 23 11.60 9.12 9.31
C PRO A 23 10.78 7.84 9.40
N SER A 24 11.03 6.91 8.46
CA SER A 24 10.50 5.54 8.57
C SER A 24 10.90 4.91 9.89
N ALA A 25 9.94 4.38 10.62
CA ALA A 25 10.21 3.51 11.76
C ALA A 25 10.80 2.17 11.27
N SER A 26 11.37 1.41 12.22
CA SER A 26 11.83 0.04 11.96
C SER A 26 10.67 -0.85 11.52
N LEU A 27 10.98 -1.84 10.67
CA LEU A 27 10.06 -2.93 10.33
C LEU A 27 9.70 -3.79 11.55
N VAL A 28 10.53 -3.75 12.61
CA VAL A 28 10.23 -4.36 13.91
C VAL A 28 9.56 -3.31 14.78
N PRO A 29 8.23 -3.37 15.00
CA PRO A 29 7.52 -2.36 15.76
C PRO A 29 7.96 -2.39 17.24
N HIS A 30 8.36 -1.23 17.75
CA HIS A 30 8.66 -1.06 19.16
C HIS A 30 7.41 -0.59 19.90
N GLY A 31 7.04 -1.28 20.98
CA GLY A 31 5.92 -0.89 21.83
C GLY A 31 4.55 -1.46 21.46
N ASP A 32 4.44 -2.22 20.39
CA ASP A 32 3.21 -2.96 20.02
C ASP A 32 3.49 -4.46 19.93
N PRO A 33 3.21 -5.24 20.99
CA PRO A 33 3.47 -6.67 21.02
C PRO A 33 2.50 -7.49 20.15
N THR A 34 1.39 -6.88 19.70
CA THR A 34 0.38 -7.55 18.87
C THR A 34 0.81 -7.65 17.41
N LEU A 35 1.78 -6.84 17.00
CA LEU A 35 2.29 -6.80 15.64
C LEU A 35 3.64 -7.50 15.50
N LEU A 36 3.71 -8.42 14.56
CA LEU A 36 4.97 -9.07 14.20
C LEU A 36 5.90 -8.10 13.46
N PHE A 37 5.35 -7.33 12.53
CA PHE A 37 6.06 -6.32 11.74
C PHE A 37 5.23 -5.03 11.61
N THR A 38 5.86 -3.94 11.19
CA THR A 38 5.20 -2.69 10.84
C THR A 38 4.46 -2.86 9.50
N THR A 39 3.13 -2.92 9.55
CA THR A 39 2.26 -3.24 8.41
C THR A 39 1.65 -2.04 7.71
N ALA A 40 1.72 -0.86 8.34
CA ALA A 40 1.14 0.38 7.83
C ALA A 40 1.89 1.62 8.34
N GLY A 41 1.76 2.74 7.63
CA GLY A 41 2.41 4.00 7.96
C GLY A 41 2.03 4.55 9.33
N MET A 42 0.80 4.31 9.74
CA MET A 42 0.25 4.81 10.99
C MET A 42 0.75 4.10 12.26
N VAL A 43 1.37 2.92 12.13
CA VAL A 43 1.75 2.09 13.30
C VAL A 43 2.59 2.89 14.30
N GLN A 44 3.56 3.66 13.83
CA GLN A 44 4.39 4.51 14.69
C GLN A 44 3.64 5.69 15.32
N PHE A 45 2.43 6.02 14.83
CA PHE A 45 1.62 7.16 15.28
C PHE A 45 0.40 6.74 16.13
N LYS A 46 0.16 5.43 16.32
CA LYS A 46 -0.95 4.92 17.15
C LYS A 46 -1.12 5.66 18.49
N PRO A 47 -0.05 5.89 19.30
CA PRO A 47 -0.19 6.58 20.58
C PRO A 47 -0.72 8.01 20.45
N TYR A 48 -0.42 8.70 19.35
CA TYR A 48 -0.89 10.07 19.09
C TYR A 48 -2.37 10.09 18.75
N PHE A 49 -2.83 9.19 17.90
CA PHE A 49 -4.25 9.06 17.54
C PHE A 49 -5.14 8.69 18.73
N MET A 50 -4.60 7.91 19.65
CA MET A 50 -5.29 7.54 20.88
C MET A 50 -5.20 8.62 21.98
N GLY A 51 -4.47 9.72 21.77
CA GLY A 51 -4.24 10.74 22.76
C GLY A 51 -3.37 10.33 23.96
N LEU A 52 -2.64 9.20 23.82
CA LEU A 52 -1.75 8.69 24.87
C LEU A 52 -0.44 9.46 24.93
N GLU A 53 -0.01 10.01 23.81
CA GLU A 53 1.21 10.82 23.70
C GLU A 53 0.94 12.10 22.91
N THR A 54 1.71 13.14 23.19
CA THR A 54 1.66 14.39 22.43
C THR A 54 2.47 14.23 21.14
N PRO A 55 1.85 14.43 19.93
CA PRO A 55 2.60 14.35 18.70
C PRO A 55 3.62 15.48 18.57
N PRO A 56 4.71 15.28 17.82
CA PRO A 56 5.72 16.32 17.57
C PRO A 56 5.20 17.48 16.72
N ALA A 57 4.07 17.30 16.03
CA ALA A 57 3.25 18.27 15.32
C ALA A 57 1.87 17.66 15.07
N SER A 58 0.83 18.48 14.82
CA SER A 58 -0.51 17.98 14.48
C SER A 58 -0.60 17.41 13.05
N ARG A 59 0.29 17.86 12.16
CA ARG A 59 0.44 17.40 10.78
C ARG A 59 1.75 16.67 10.61
N LEU A 60 1.69 15.43 10.19
CA LEU A 60 2.86 14.57 10.01
C LEU A 60 2.86 13.96 8.60
N THR A 61 4.04 13.70 8.06
CA THR A 61 4.21 12.93 6.82
C THR A 61 5.40 12.02 6.92
N SER A 62 5.32 10.85 6.31
CA SER A 62 6.43 9.90 6.26
C SER A 62 6.35 9.02 5.02
N ILE A 63 7.49 8.45 4.66
CA ILE A 63 7.58 7.30 3.75
C ILE A 63 7.97 6.13 4.62
N GLN A 64 6.98 5.29 4.97
CA GLN A 64 7.15 4.18 5.89
C GLN A 64 7.37 2.88 5.13
N ARG A 65 8.47 2.21 5.43
CA ARG A 65 8.66 0.82 5.03
C ARG A 65 7.69 -0.08 5.79
N CYS A 66 6.93 -0.86 5.05
CA CYS A 66 5.94 -1.78 5.59
C CYS A 66 6.26 -3.21 5.19
N PHE A 67 5.95 -4.16 6.07
CA PHE A 67 6.10 -5.57 5.79
C PHE A 67 4.84 -6.33 6.19
N ARG A 68 4.21 -7.02 5.21
CA ARG A 68 2.99 -7.81 5.40
C ARG A 68 3.26 -9.28 5.15
N THR A 69 3.11 -10.11 6.18
CA THR A 69 3.30 -11.57 6.10
C THR A 69 2.16 -12.27 5.38
N THR A 70 0.98 -11.67 5.33
CA THR A 70 -0.19 -12.19 4.62
C THR A 70 0.06 -12.37 3.13
N ASP A 71 0.85 -11.47 2.55
CA ASP A 71 1.04 -11.37 1.11
C ASP A 71 2.15 -12.32 0.58
N VAL A 72 2.85 -13.04 1.46
CA VAL A 72 4.00 -13.90 1.07
C VAL A 72 3.64 -14.94 0.01
N GLU A 73 2.45 -15.55 0.08
CA GLU A 73 2.03 -16.57 -0.88
C GLU A 73 1.63 -15.99 -2.23
N GLU A 74 1.16 -14.73 -2.24
CA GLU A 74 0.68 -14.03 -3.43
C GLU A 74 1.84 -13.41 -4.22
N VAL A 75 3.00 -13.19 -3.58
CA VAL A 75 4.21 -12.69 -4.25
C VAL A 75 4.62 -13.58 -5.41
N GLY A 76 4.78 -12.98 -6.55
CA GLY A 76 5.06 -13.60 -7.85
C GLY A 76 4.07 -13.13 -8.92
N ASP A 77 2.90 -12.61 -8.52
CA ASP A 77 2.00 -11.87 -9.38
C ASP A 77 2.57 -10.47 -9.75
N GLU A 78 1.76 -9.61 -10.35
CA GLU A 78 2.19 -8.29 -10.80
C GLU A 78 2.22 -7.24 -9.69
N ASN A 79 1.43 -7.40 -8.62
CA ASN A 79 1.07 -6.31 -7.72
C ASN A 79 1.42 -6.55 -6.24
N HIS A 80 1.52 -7.82 -5.80
CA HIS A 80 1.76 -8.12 -4.39
C HIS A 80 3.25 -8.07 -4.04
N LEU A 81 3.53 -7.35 -2.97
CA LEU A 81 4.85 -7.21 -2.35
C LEU A 81 4.69 -7.42 -0.85
N THR A 82 5.57 -8.23 -0.23
CA THR A 82 5.63 -8.32 1.24
C THR A 82 6.26 -7.07 1.83
N LEU A 83 7.31 -6.55 1.18
CA LEU A 83 7.98 -5.30 1.54
C LEU A 83 7.60 -4.21 0.52
N PHE A 84 7.02 -3.13 1.01
CA PHE A 84 6.69 -1.95 0.20
C PHE A 84 6.87 -0.65 1.00
N GLU A 85 6.90 0.47 0.30
CA GLU A 85 6.94 1.78 0.93
C GLU A 85 5.55 2.43 0.84
N MET A 86 5.07 2.90 2.00
CA MET A 86 3.80 3.61 2.12
C MET A 86 4.05 5.10 2.28
N LEU A 87 3.61 5.89 1.31
CA LEU A 87 3.60 7.34 1.37
C LEU A 87 2.40 7.76 2.22
N GLY A 88 2.64 8.41 3.35
CA GLY A 88 1.58 8.75 4.29
C GLY A 88 1.58 10.23 4.70
N ASN A 89 0.38 10.82 4.75
CA ASN A 89 0.13 12.06 5.45
C ASN A 89 -0.90 11.83 6.54
N PHE A 90 -0.68 12.46 7.68
CA PHE A 90 -1.39 12.19 8.92
C PHE A 90 -1.83 13.49 9.57
N SER A 91 -3.05 13.49 10.12
CA SER A 91 -3.60 14.57 10.94
C SER A 91 -3.94 14.06 12.33
N VAL A 92 -3.42 14.69 13.35
CA VAL A 92 -3.75 14.40 14.74
C VAL A 92 -4.62 15.55 15.26
N GLY A 93 -5.96 15.44 15.05
CA GLY A 93 -6.92 16.42 15.51
C GLY A 93 -6.83 17.80 14.84
N ASP A 94 -6.27 17.89 13.62
CA ASP A 94 -6.12 19.16 12.89
C ASP A 94 -7.09 19.22 11.71
N TYR A 95 -6.74 18.65 10.56
CA TYR A 95 -7.62 18.57 9.39
C TYR A 95 -8.32 17.20 9.29
N PHE A 96 -9.38 17.13 8.45
CA PHE A 96 -10.15 15.91 8.28
C PHE A 96 -10.41 15.63 6.78
N LYS A 97 -11.58 15.10 6.41
CA LYS A 97 -11.89 14.58 5.08
C LYS A 97 -11.67 15.59 3.97
N SER A 98 -12.12 16.84 4.15
CA SER A 98 -12.08 17.85 3.07
C SER A 98 -10.66 18.10 2.58
N GLU A 99 -9.75 18.44 3.48
CA GLU A 99 -8.35 18.73 3.14
C GLU A 99 -7.64 17.45 2.67
N SER A 100 -7.91 16.31 3.29
CA SER A 100 -7.31 15.04 2.90
C SER A 100 -7.63 14.69 1.44
N ILE A 101 -8.91 14.79 1.06
CA ILE A 101 -9.39 14.56 -0.31
C ILE A 101 -8.84 15.61 -1.28
N ASP A 102 -8.85 16.89 -0.86
CA ASP A 102 -8.34 17.99 -1.68
C ASP A 102 -6.87 17.79 -2.04
N TRP A 103 -6.04 17.47 -1.06
CA TRP A 103 -4.61 17.29 -1.26
C TRP A 103 -4.26 16.00 -2.00
N ALA A 104 -4.98 14.91 -1.76
CA ALA A 104 -4.79 13.68 -2.53
C ALA A 104 -5.09 13.91 -4.01
N TRP A 105 -6.21 14.58 -4.31
CA TRP A 105 -6.57 14.93 -5.69
C TRP A 105 -5.56 15.84 -6.35
N GLU A 106 -5.17 16.93 -5.67
CA GLU A 106 -4.18 17.89 -6.18
C GLU A 106 -2.83 17.19 -6.44
N PHE A 107 -2.37 16.37 -5.50
CA PHE A 107 -1.10 15.65 -5.67
C PHE A 107 -1.12 14.74 -6.89
N LEU A 108 -2.15 13.91 -7.04
CA LEU A 108 -2.24 12.97 -8.16
C LEU A 108 -2.40 13.70 -9.51
N THR A 109 -3.25 14.72 -9.57
CA THR A 109 -3.65 15.30 -10.85
C THR A 109 -2.80 16.49 -11.28
N GLU A 110 -2.35 17.33 -10.35
CA GLU A 110 -1.60 18.55 -10.66
C GLU A 110 -0.08 18.35 -10.48
N VAL A 111 0.36 17.62 -9.45
CA VAL A 111 1.79 17.40 -9.20
C VAL A 111 2.31 16.22 -10.02
N LEU A 112 1.61 15.07 -9.98
CA LEU A 112 2.02 13.87 -10.70
C LEU A 112 1.50 13.83 -12.14
N GLY A 113 0.49 14.65 -12.49
CA GLY A 113 -0.06 14.71 -13.84
C GLY A 113 -0.84 13.48 -14.27
N ILE A 114 -1.39 12.72 -13.33
CA ILE A 114 -2.22 11.55 -13.63
C ILE A 114 -3.53 12.02 -14.28
N ASN A 115 -3.93 11.39 -15.36
CA ASN A 115 -5.16 11.73 -16.06
C ASN A 115 -6.39 11.49 -15.17
N LYS A 116 -7.15 12.55 -14.92
CA LYS A 116 -8.37 12.56 -14.10
C LYS A 116 -9.41 11.53 -14.56
N ASP A 117 -9.46 11.25 -15.88
CA ASP A 117 -10.40 10.29 -16.46
C ASP A 117 -10.04 8.84 -16.17
N ARG A 118 -8.84 8.58 -15.65
CA ARG A 118 -8.37 7.27 -15.22
C ARG A 118 -8.56 7.03 -13.72
N LEU A 119 -9.03 8.03 -12.97
CA LEU A 119 -9.18 7.92 -11.52
C LEU A 119 -10.62 7.57 -11.15
N TRP A 120 -10.75 6.57 -10.31
CA TRP A 120 -11.98 6.13 -9.66
C TRP A 120 -11.83 6.30 -8.17
N ALA A 121 -12.93 6.62 -7.48
CA ALA A 121 -12.97 6.69 -6.02
C ALA A 121 -13.93 5.65 -5.47
N THR A 122 -13.58 5.03 -4.35
CA THR A 122 -14.52 4.27 -3.54
C THR A 122 -14.71 4.94 -2.20
N VAL A 123 -15.90 4.85 -1.62
CA VAL A 123 -16.22 5.42 -0.32
C VAL A 123 -16.99 4.40 0.52
N TYR A 124 -16.90 4.51 1.83
CA TYR A 124 -17.74 3.70 2.70
C TYR A 124 -19.22 3.96 2.44
N ILE A 125 -20.03 2.90 2.50
CA ILE A 125 -21.43 2.89 2.03
C ILE A 125 -22.27 4.03 2.60
N ASP A 126 -22.05 4.41 3.85
CA ASP A 126 -22.80 5.45 4.57
C ASP A 126 -22.05 6.80 4.61
N ASP A 127 -20.91 6.95 3.90
CA ASP A 127 -20.14 8.20 3.91
C ASP A 127 -20.52 9.14 2.77
N ASP A 128 -21.66 9.82 2.95
CA ASP A 128 -22.16 10.82 2.01
C ASP A 128 -21.22 12.02 1.87
N GLU A 129 -20.52 12.40 2.95
CA GLU A 129 -19.59 13.52 2.93
C GLU A 129 -18.41 13.25 1.99
N ALA A 130 -17.75 12.09 2.10
CA ALA A 130 -16.66 11.72 1.19
C ALA A 130 -17.14 11.60 -0.26
N TYR A 131 -18.34 11.03 -0.48
CA TYR A 131 -18.94 10.95 -1.81
C TYR A 131 -19.11 12.34 -2.45
N ASP A 132 -19.70 13.28 -1.72
CA ASP A 132 -19.93 14.64 -2.19
C ASP A 132 -18.63 15.41 -2.41
N LEU A 133 -17.59 15.15 -1.60
CA LEU A 133 -16.28 15.76 -1.77
C LEU A 133 -15.63 15.30 -3.09
N TRP A 134 -15.65 14.00 -3.41
CA TRP A 134 -15.13 13.49 -4.68
C TRP A 134 -15.90 14.03 -5.89
N LYS A 135 -17.23 14.10 -5.79
CA LYS A 135 -18.06 14.71 -6.82
C LYS A 135 -17.68 16.18 -7.07
N LYS A 136 -17.40 16.96 -6.01
CA LYS A 136 -16.89 18.34 -6.14
C LYS A 136 -15.52 18.42 -6.82
N LYS A 137 -14.69 17.37 -6.77
CA LYS A 137 -13.42 17.29 -7.50
C LYS A 137 -13.61 16.99 -8.99
N GLY A 138 -14.82 16.68 -9.43
CA GLY A 138 -15.17 16.42 -10.83
C GLY A 138 -15.08 14.96 -11.24
N ILE A 139 -14.96 14.04 -10.29
CA ILE A 139 -15.16 12.63 -10.58
C ILE A 139 -16.65 12.42 -10.90
N SER A 140 -16.95 11.76 -12.00
CA SER A 140 -18.33 11.46 -12.39
C SER A 140 -18.96 10.42 -11.45
N GLU A 141 -20.27 10.50 -11.24
CA GLU A 141 -20.96 9.65 -10.26
C GLU A 141 -20.82 8.14 -10.54
N ASP A 142 -20.69 7.75 -11.80
CA ASP A 142 -20.43 6.37 -12.22
C ASP A 142 -19.05 5.84 -11.86
N ARG A 143 -18.13 6.74 -11.46
CA ARG A 143 -16.77 6.41 -10.99
C ARG A 143 -16.56 6.65 -9.51
N ILE A 144 -17.62 6.95 -8.75
CA ILE A 144 -17.60 7.02 -7.29
C ILE A 144 -18.47 5.88 -6.75
N LEU A 145 -17.85 4.83 -6.25
CA LEU A 145 -18.55 3.62 -5.82
C LEU A 145 -18.66 3.55 -4.30
N ARG A 146 -19.77 2.99 -3.82
CA ARG A 146 -20.02 2.80 -2.39
C ARG A 146 -19.78 1.34 -2.03
N TYR A 147 -18.88 1.12 -1.10
CA TYR A 147 -18.49 -0.22 -0.66
C TYR A 147 -18.70 -0.41 0.83
N THR A 148 -18.99 -1.65 1.23
CA THR A 148 -19.09 -2.05 2.64
C THR A 148 -17.72 -2.27 3.25
N ALA A 149 -17.69 -2.63 4.53
CA ALA A 149 -16.46 -3.02 5.21
C ALA A 149 -15.84 -4.29 4.59
N GLU A 150 -16.68 -5.24 4.19
CA GLU A 150 -16.24 -6.49 3.53
C GLU A 150 -15.65 -6.24 2.15
N GLN A 151 -16.03 -5.14 1.51
CA GLN A 151 -15.50 -4.72 0.20
C GLN A 151 -14.28 -3.77 0.31
N GLY A 152 -13.79 -3.52 1.54
CA GLY A 152 -12.54 -2.82 1.78
C GLY A 152 -12.66 -1.37 2.30
N ASN A 153 -13.83 -0.72 2.23
CA ASN A 153 -13.95 0.71 2.60
C ASN A 153 -14.19 0.98 4.11
N TYR A 154 -13.78 0.06 4.96
CA TYR A 154 -13.64 0.31 6.40
C TYR A 154 -12.31 -0.25 6.87
N TRP A 155 -11.41 0.61 7.29
CA TRP A 155 -10.09 0.19 7.76
C TRP A 155 -10.14 -0.13 9.26
N GLY A 156 -9.85 -1.38 9.59
CA GLY A 156 -9.75 -1.85 10.97
C GLY A 156 -8.35 -1.63 11.55
N PRO A 157 -8.18 -1.76 12.87
CA PRO A 157 -6.88 -1.57 13.48
C PRO A 157 -5.88 -2.62 12.99
N PRO A 158 -4.60 -2.28 12.79
CA PRO A 158 -3.56 -3.27 12.68
C PRO A 158 -3.39 -3.96 14.06
N GLY A 159 -3.64 -5.27 14.12
CA GLY A 159 -3.70 -6.04 15.36
C GLY A 159 -5.11 -6.18 15.92
N ASP A 160 -5.22 -6.61 17.17
CA ASP A 160 -6.50 -7.00 17.78
C ASP A 160 -7.35 -5.81 18.21
N SER A 161 -6.73 -4.65 18.43
CA SER A 161 -7.40 -3.42 18.85
C SER A 161 -6.65 -2.15 18.41
N GLY A 162 -7.36 -1.04 18.31
CA GLY A 162 -6.74 0.25 17.97
C GLY A 162 -7.62 1.20 17.17
N PRO A 163 -7.04 2.32 16.70
CA PRO A 163 -7.73 3.28 15.87
C PRO A 163 -8.24 2.68 14.57
N CYS A 164 -9.45 3.06 14.17
CA CYS A 164 -10.12 2.57 12.96
C CYS A 164 -11.12 3.61 12.43
N GLY A 165 -11.64 3.38 11.23
CA GLY A 165 -12.68 4.23 10.66
C GLY A 165 -13.03 3.88 9.22
N PRO A 166 -14.08 4.52 8.68
CA PRO A 166 -14.39 4.44 7.26
C PRO A 166 -13.23 4.99 6.45
N CYS A 167 -13.05 4.47 5.25
CA CYS A 167 -12.02 4.96 4.34
C CYS A 167 -12.55 5.21 2.94
N SER A 168 -11.76 5.92 2.17
CA SER A 168 -11.98 6.16 0.76
C SER A 168 -10.71 5.83 0.00
N GLU A 169 -10.84 5.09 -1.09
CA GLU A 169 -9.71 4.66 -1.89
C GLU A 169 -9.74 5.31 -3.26
N LEU A 170 -8.56 5.58 -3.79
CA LEU A 170 -8.35 6.00 -5.16
C LEU A 170 -7.75 4.87 -5.96
N HIS A 171 -8.37 4.56 -7.09
CA HIS A 171 -7.95 3.52 -8.00
C HIS A 171 -7.60 4.10 -9.36
N TYR A 172 -6.56 3.55 -9.98
CA TYR A 172 -6.18 3.87 -11.35
C TYR A 172 -6.75 2.83 -12.31
N ASP A 173 -7.47 3.26 -13.33
CA ASP A 173 -8.03 2.43 -14.39
C ASP A 173 -7.05 2.30 -15.56
N PHE A 174 -6.48 1.12 -15.76
CA PHE A 174 -5.64 0.80 -16.91
C PHE A 174 -6.45 0.64 -18.22
N GLY A 175 -7.78 0.56 -18.14
CA GLY A 175 -8.70 0.46 -19.27
C GLY A 175 -8.92 -0.95 -19.79
N THR A 176 -8.03 -1.89 -19.47
CA THR A 176 -8.16 -3.30 -19.90
C THR A 176 -7.83 -4.23 -18.72
N PRO A 177 -8.54 -5.36 -18.56
CA PRO A 177 -8.21 -6.36 -17.56
C PRO A 177 -6.90 -7.08 -17.90
N VAL A 178 -6.36 -7.76 -16.92
CA VAL A 178 -5.23 -8.68 -17.10
C VAL A 178 -5.72 -10.11 -17.34
N ILE A 179 -6.87 -10.45 -16.73
CA ILE A 179 -7.48 -11.78 -16.90
C ILE A 179 -8.08 -11.94 -18.28
N GLU A 180 -7.86 -13.11 -18.88
CA GLU A 180 -8.55 -13.55 -20.09
C GLU A 180 -9.87 -14.24 -19.68
N ASP A 181 -10.99 -13.52 -19.80
CA ASP A 181 -12.33 -14.07 -19.57
C ASP A 181 -13.20 -13.78 -20.80
N GLU A 182 -13.65 -14.84 -21.47
CA GLU A 182 -14.54 -14.74 -22.65
C GLU A 182 -15.87 -14.04 -22.33
N ASN A 183 -16.28 -14.00 -21.07
CA ASN A 183 -17.50 -13.34 -20.59
C ASN A 183 -17.25 -11.97 -19.98
N TYR A 184 -16.02 -11.45 -20.06
CA TYR A 184 -15.68 -10.14 -19.51
C TYR A 184 -16.55 -9.04 -20.09
N ASN A 185 -17.17 -8.26 -19.20
CA ASN A 185 -17.97 -7.10 -19.58
C ASN A 185 -17.37 -5.83 -18.97
N PRO A 186 -16.71 -4.97 -19.79
CA PRO A 186 -16.06 -3.75 -19.30
C PRO A 186 -17.04 -2.77 -18.65
N ASP A 187 -18.33 -2.79 -19.00
CA ASP A 187 -19.34 -1.89 -18.43
C ASP A 187 -19.79 -2.31 -17.01
N LYS A 188 -19.44 -3.53 -16.59
CA LYS A 188 -19.74 -4.08 -15.27
C LYS A 188 -18.52 -4.20 -14.38
N ASP A 189 -17.35 -3.96 -14.95
CA ASP A 189 -16.09 -4.08 -14.22
C ASP A 189 -15.90 -2.87 -13.28
N HIS A 190 -15.43 -3.16 -12.09
CA HIS A 190 -15.22 -2.14 -11.06
C HIS A 190 -14.10 -2.57 -10.08
N PRO A 191 -13.53 -1.66 -9.27
CA PRO A 191 -12.37 -1.93 -8.39
C PRO A 191 -12.46 -3.16 -7.48
N ALA A 192 -13.65 -3.57 -7.04
CA ALA A 192 -13.79 -4.77 -6.20
C ALA A 192 -13.84 -6.09 -7.00
N MET A 193 -13.69 -6.03 -8.34
CA MET A 193 -13.69 -7.22 -9.21
C MET A 193 -12.26 -7.53 -9.66
N ASP A 194 -11.45 -8.10 -8.88
CA ASP A 194 -10.05 -8.44 -9.10
C ASP A 194 -9.69 -8.91 -10.55
N THR A 195 -9.91 -8.01 -11.50
CA THR A 195 -9.67 -8.23 -12.94
C THR A 195 -8.28 -7.77 -13.38
N GLY A 196 -7.55 -7.12 -12.49
CA GLY A 196 -6.30 -6.44 -12.81
C GLY A 196 -6.44 -5.16 -13.64
N ARG A 197 -7.68 -4.74 -13.97
CA ARG A 197 -7.92 -3.46 -14.64
C ARG A 197 -7.69 -2.28 -13.73
N PHE A 198 -8.11 -2.40 -12.48
CA PHE A 198 -8.02 -1.33 -11.48
C PHE A 198 -6.90 -1.61 -10.49
N LEU A 199 -6.10 -0.60 -10.21
CA LEU A 199 -5.04 -0.65 -9.20
C LEU A 199 -5.35 0.38 -8.12
N GLU A 200 -5.56 -0.08 -6.88
CA GLU A 200 -5.61 0.81 -5.72
C GLU A 200 -4.26 1.50 -5.57
N ILE A 201 -4.26 2.84 -5.59
CA ILE A 201 -3.05 3.65 -5.50
C ILE A 201 -2.95 4.46 -4.20
N TRP A 202 -4.08 4.76 -3.56
CA TRP A 202 -4.11 5.53 -2.32
C TRP A 202 -5.35 5.21 -1.49
N ASN A 203 -5.15 4.92 -0.21
CA ASN A 203 -6.22 4.77 0.77
C ASN A 203 -6.20 5.96 1.75
N LEU A 204 -7.33 6.62 1.96
CA LEU A 204 -7.54 7.72 2.89
C LEU A 204 -8.44 7.22 4.02
N VAL A 205 -7.89 7.04 5.21
CA VAL A 205 -8.63 6.55 6.39
C VAL A 205 -9.06 7.72 7.26
N PHE A 206 -10.35 7.79 7.52
CA PHE A 206 -11.00 8.80 8.39
C PHE A 206 -11.13 8.21 9.79
N MET A 207 -10.03 8.27 10.55
CA MET A 207 -9.95 7.66 11.88
C MET A 207 -10.75 8.44 12.91
N ALA A 208 -11.91 7.91 13.27
CA ALA A 208 -12.79 8.49 14.26
C ALA A 208 -13.04 7.58 15.45
N TYR A 209 -12.73 6.29 15.36
CA TYR A 209 -13.09 5.28 16.35
C TYR A 209 -11.91 4.51 16.86
N TYR A 210 -12.03 4.00 18.08
CA TYR A 210 -11.17 2.95 18.65
C TYR A 210 -11.96 1.64 18.70
N GLN A 211 -11.43 0.58 18.14
CA GLN A 211 -12.01 -0.76 18.21
C GLN A 211 -11.29 -1.58 19.27
N HIS A 212 -12.06 -2.16 20.19
CA HIS A 212 -11.59 -3.10 21.21
C HIS A 212 -11.48 -4.53 20.66
N GLU A 213 -10.77 -5.41 21.39
CA GLU A 213 -10.60 -6.83 21.02
C GLU A 213 -11.91 -7.61 20.84
N ASP A 214 -12.98 -7.20 21.54
CA ASP A 214 -14.32 -7.78 21.43
C ASP A 214 -15.12 -7.25 20.22
N GLY A 215 -14.51 -6.35 19.42
CA GLY A 215 -15.13 -5.71 18.26
C GLY A 215 -16.02 -4.50 18.59
N THR A 216 -16.18 -4.15 19.85
CA THR A 216 -16.89 -2.91 20.24
C THR A 216 -16.07 -1.68 19.86
N ARG A 217 -16.76 -0.55 19.59
CA ARG A 217 -16.12 0.68 19.15
C ARG A 217 -16.55 1.85 20.02
N GLU A 218 -15.61 2.75 20.26
CA GLU A 218 -15.84 4.03 20.92
C GLU A 218 -15.18 5.17 20.12
N ASP A 219 -15.62 6.40 20.33
CA ASP A 219 -15.05 7.56 19.65
C ASP A 219 -13.62 7.81 20.12
N LEU A 220 -12.73 8.16 19.18
CA LEU A 220 -11.41 8.68 19.51
C LEU A 220 -11.52 10.08 20.12
N PRO A 221 -10.51 10.54 20.90
CA PRO A 221 -10.49 11.89 21.47
C PRO A 221 -10.61 13.02 20.44
N ALA A 222 -10.20 12.76 19.22
CA ALA A 222 -10.33 13.66 18.07
C ALA A 222 -10.46 12.87 16.77
N ALA A 223 -11.05 13.49 15.77
CA ALA A 223 -11.01 12.97 14.40
C ALA A 223 -9.60 13.13 13.83
N ASN A 224 -9.08 12.07 13.25
CA ASN A 224 -7.73 12.01 12.73
C ASN A 224 -7.73 11.55 11.27
N ILE A 225 -6.64 11.84 10.56
CA ILE A 225 -6.39 11.33 9.22
C ILE A 225 -5.18 10.42 9.24
N ASP A 226 -5.33 9.25 8.65
CA ASP A 226 -4.27 8.36 8.22
C ASP A 226 -4.41 8.12 6.72
N THR A 227 -3.35 8.31 5.95
CA THR A 227 -3.37 7.94 4.55
C THR A 227 -2.20 7.05 4.18
N GLY A 228 -2.41 6.18 3.21
CA GLY A 228 -1.38 5.31 2.69
C GLY A 228 -1.48 5.17 1.16
N ALA A 229 -0.51 5.76 0.44
CA ALA A 229 -0.33 5.53 -0.98
C ALA A 229 0.84 4.57 -1.21
N GLY A 230 0.62 3.55 -2.04
CA GLY A 230 1.68 2.59 -2.38
C GLY A 230 2.71 3.25 -3.31
N LEU A 231 3.95 3.41 -2.85
CA LEU A 231 5.02 4.02 -3.64
C LEU A 231 5.25 3.25 -4.94
N GLU A 232 5.38 1.92 -4.85
CA GLU A 232 5.63 1.06 -5.99
C GLU A 232 4.46 1.04 -6.97
N ARG A 233 3.22 1.08 -6.46
CA ARG A 233 1.99 1.18 -7.28
C ARG A 233 1.90 2.50 -8.03
N LEU A 234 2.14 3.62 -7.34
CA LEU A 234 2.19 4.94 -7.98
C LEU A 234 3.33 5.04 -9.01
N ALA A 235 4.50 4.47 -8.70
CA ALA A 235 5.62 4.43 -9.62
C ALA A 235 5.28 3.64 -10.89
N ALA A 236 4.60 2.50 -10.78
CA ALA A 236 4.15 1.72 -11.91
C ALA A 236 3.21 2.54 -12.84
N VAL A 237 2.21 3.21 -12.26
CA VAL A 237 1.31 4.11 -13.02
C VAL A 237 2.09 5.22 -13.72
N LEU A 238 3.01 5.90 -13.03
CA LEU A 238 3.76 7.02 -13.57
C LEU A 238 4.79 6.63 -14.64
N GLN A 239 5.27 5.38 -14.58
CA GLN A 239 6.21 4.83 -15.58
C GLN A 239 5.50 4.10 -16.72
N GLY A 240 4.16 4.00 -16.64
CA GLY A 240 3.33 3.39 -17.69
C GLY A 240 3.49 1.87 -17.78
N VAL A 241 3.84 1.23 -16.66
CA VAL A 241 3.94 -0.22 -16.53
C VAL A 241 2.84 -0.75 -15.62
N ARG A 242 2.51 -2.03 -15.74
CA ARG A 242 1.48 -2.65 -14.89
C ARG A 242 2.03 -3.23 -13.61
N SER A 243 3.24 -3.75 -13.67
CA SER A 243 3.89 -4.43 -12.57
C SER A 243 4.88 -3.53 -11.84
N ALA A 244 4.87 -3.60 -10.50
CA ALA A 244 5.88 -2.96 -9.67
C ALA A 244 7.31 -3.40 -10.01
N TYR A 245 7.46 -4.64 -10.48
CA TYR A 245 8.76 -5.24 -10.86
C TYR A 245 9.37 -4.60 -12.12
N GLU A 246 8.59 -3.92 -12.92
CA GLU A 246 9.05 -3.23 -14.13
C GLU A 246 9.44 -1.76 -13.86
N THR A 247 9.20 -1.25 -12.62
CA THR A 247 9.63 0.08 -12.22
C THR A 247 11.16 0.19 -12.16
N ASP A 248 11.68 1.38 -12.29
CA ASP A 248 13.13 1.64 -12.32
C ASP A 248 13.87 1.08 -11.10
N GLU A 249 13.25 1.05 -9.93
CA GLU A 249 13.84 0.51 -8.71
C GLU A 249 13.88 -1.03 -8.71
N LEU A 250 12.72 -1.68 -8.82
CA LEU A 250 12.64 -3.15 -8.75
C LEU A 250 13.25 -3.82 -9.98
N ARG A 251 13.14 -3.20 -11.15
CA ARG A 251 13.78 -3.71 -12.38
C ARG A 251 15.29 -3.83 -12.26
N SER A 252 15.93 -2.97 -11.47
CA SER A 252 17.38 -3.08 -11.22
C SER A 252 17.75 -4.35 -10.45
N ILE A 253 16.94 -4.74 -9.46
CA ILE A 253 17.11 -5.96 -8.67
C ILE A 253 16.75 -7.18 -9.53
N LEU A 254 15.64 -7.11 -10.26
CA LEU A 254 15.19 -8.14 -11.17
C LEU A 254 16.25 -8.48 -12.21
N LYS A 255 16.95 -7.48 -12.74
CA LYS A 255 18.07 -7.71 -13.68
C LYS A 255 19.20 -8.52 -13.05
N SER A 256 19.51 -8.28 -11.78
CA SER A 256 20.49 -9.11 -11.07
C SER A 256 20.01 -10.55 -10.89
N ALA A 257 18.69 -10.74 -10.68
CA ALA A 257 18.11 -12.08 -10.65
C ALA A 257 18.22 -12.78 -12.01
N GLU A 258 17.95 -12.09 -13.14
CA GLU A 258 18.16 -12.62 -14.50
C GLU A 258 19.62 -13.06 -14.73
N GLU A 259 20.57 -12.22 -14.31
CA GLU A 259 22.01 -12.51 -14.47
C GLU A 259 22.44 -13.75 -13.67
N VAL A 260 21.91 -13.93 -12.46
CA VAL A 260 22.28 -15.06 -11.59
C VAL A 260 21.58 -16.35 -12.01
N THR A 261 20.32 -16.28 -12.46
CA THR A 261 19.56 -17.47 -12.88
C THR A 261 19.80 -17.86 -14.33
N GLU A 262 20.39 -16.98 -15.13
CA GLU A 262 20.52 -17.12 -16.60
C GLU A 262 19.14 -17.22 -17.31
N ILE A 263 18.05 -16.73 -16.67
CA ILE A 263 16.70 -16.74 -17.19
C ILE A 263 16.29 -15.29 -17.52
N ALA A 264 15.82 -15.06 -18.74
CA ALA A 264 15.28 -13.75 -19.12
C ALA A 264 13.86 -13.54 -18.57
N TYR A 265 13.59 -12.38 -18.04
CA TYR A 265 12.25 -12.00 -17.57
C TYR A 265 11.36 -11.62 -18.75
N THR A 266 10.15 -12.18 -18.73
CA THR A 266 9.03 -11.78 -19.59
C THR A 266 7.87 -11.31 -18.72
N PRO A 267 7.12 -10.28 -19.11
CA PRO A 267 6.03 -9.75 -18.27
C PRO A 267 4.77 -10.62 -18.28
N GLU A 268 4.68 -11.67 -19.09
CA GLU A 268 3.49 -12.52 -19.20
C GLU A 268 3.20 -13.24 -17.86
N LEU A 269 1.96 -13.11 -17.35
CA LEU A 269 1.53 -13.71 -16.08
C LEU A 269 1.60 -15.24 -16.06
N ALA A 270 1.35 -15.86 -17.20
CA ALA A 270 1.37 -17.32 -17.32
C ALA A 270 2.78 -17.92 -17.32
N ASP A 271 3.84 -17.10 -17.38
CA ASP A 271 5.21 -17.58 -17.37
C ASP A 271 5.68 -17.88 -15.93
N GLN A 272 5.86 -19.15 -15.62
CA GLN A 272 6.38 -19.60 -14.32
C GLN A 272 7.79 -19.05 -14.01
N ASN A 273 8.61 -18.83 -15.03
CA ASN A 273 9.94 -18.23 -14.87
C ASN A 273 9.82 -16.76 -14.45
N ALA A 274 8.88 -16.02 -15.04
CA ALA A 274 8.61 -14.65 -14.64
C ALA A 274 8.14 -14.57 -13.18
N ASN A 275 7.24 -15.46 -12.76
CA ASN A 275 6.83 -15.57 -11.37
C ASN A 275 8.01 -15.86 -10.45
N GLY A 276 8.84 -16.83 -10.76
CA GLY A 276 10.07 -17.16 -9.99
C GLY A 276 11.01 -15.97 -9.85
N LEU A 277 11.27 -15.24 -10.94
CA LEU A 277 12.14 -14.05 -10.92
C LEU A 277 11.55 -12.91 -10.07
N ARG A 278 10.22 -12.71 -10.10
CA ARG A 278 9.53 -11.74 -9.22
C ARG A 278 9.70 -12.11 -7.76
N VAL A 279 9.47 -13.39 -7.40
CA VAL A 279 9.67 -13.88 -6.02
C VAL A 279 11.10 -13.69 -5.55
N ILE A 280 12.10 -14.05 -6.37
CA ILE A 280 13.52 -13.86 -6.03
C ILE A 280 13.80 -12.38 -5.78
N THR A 281 13.34 -11.50 -6.66
CA THR A 281 13.54 -10.05 -6.58
C THR A 281 12.95 -9.46 -5.31
N GLU A 282 11.69 -9.77 -5.05
CA GLU A 282 10.95 -9.26 -3.89
C GLU A 282 11.55 -9.77 -2.58
N HIS A 283 11.74 -11.08 -2.48
CA HIS A 283 12.28 -11.68 -1.26
C HIS A 283 13.72 -11.27 -0.99
N ALA A 284 14.55 -11.04 -2.03
CA ALA A 284 15.90 -10.50 -1.85
C ALA A 284 15.86 -9.08 -1.25
N ARG A 285 14.97 -8.20 -1.76
CA ARG A 285 14.75 -6.87 -1.20
C ARG A 285 14.23 -6.96 0.24
N ALA A 286 13.20 -7.78 0.47
CA ALA A 286 12.55 -7.93 1.76
C ALA A 286 13.52 -8.43 2.85
N PHE A 287 14.28 -9.50 2.59
CA PHE A 287 15.21 -10.01 3.59
C PHE A 287 16.35 -9.01 3.88
N ALA A 288 16.82 -8.25 2.89
CA ALA A 288 17.87 -7.27 3.10
C ALA A 288 17.41 -6.17 4.08
N TYR A 289 16.18 -5.66 3.93
CA TYR A 289 15.63 -4.68 4.85
C TYR A 289 15.33 -5.23 6.23
N LEU A 290 14.77 -6.45 6.32
CA LEU A 290 14.54 -7.12 7.61
C LEU A 290 15.86 -7.36 8.37
N ALA A 291 16.90 -7.80 7.67
CA ALA A 291 18.23 -8.01 8.26
C ALA A 291 18.87 -6.68 8.71
N ALA A 292 18.71 -5.60 7.93
CA ALA A 292 19.16 -4.26 8.31
C ALA A 292 18.45 -3.75 9.57
N ASP A 293 17.18 -4.12 9.78
CA ASP A 293 16.42 -3.81 10.99
C ASP A 293 16.64 -4.83 12.14
N GLY A 294 17.67 -5.69 12.02
CA GLY A 294 18.17 -6.57 13.10
C GLY A 294 17.45 -7.93 13.20
N VAL A 295 16.63 -8.31 12.23
CA VAL A 295 16.00 -9.63 12.21
C VAL A 295 17.04 -10.67 11.75
N LEU A 296 17.24 -11.70 12.56
CA LEU A 296 18.10 -12.83 12.22
C LEU A 296 17.28 -14.10 11.92
N PRO A 297 17.68 -14.94 10.96
CA PRO A 297 16.97 -16.18 10.66
C PRO A 297 16.90 -17.10 11.90
N SER A 298 15.69 -17.60 12.19
CA SER A 298 15.46 -18.54 13.30
C SER A 298 14.31 -19.50 12.97
N ASN A 299 13.95 -20.35 13.92
CA ASN A 299 12.85 -21.31 13.76
C ASN A 299 11.50 -20.77 14.26
N GLU A 300 11.48 -19.58 14.87
CA GLU A 300 10.29 -19.00 15.51
C GLU A 300 10.19 -17.49 15.22
N GLY A 301 8.97 -16.97 15.36
CA GLY A 301 8.68 -15.54 15.28
C GLY A 301 9.17 -14.84 14.01
N ARG A 302 9.71 -13.64 14.14
CA ARG A 302 10.21 -12.83 13.02
C ARG A 302 11.32 -13.52 12.23
N GLY A 303 12.20 -14.22 12.92
CA GLY A 303 13.31 -14.94 12.29
C GLY A 303 12.86 -16.12 11.43
N TYR A 304 11.74 -16.76 11.78
CA TYR A 304 11.12 -17.79 10.94
C TYR A 304 10.62 -17.20 9.60
N VAL A 305 9.98 -16.03 9.64
CA VAL A 305 9.54 -15.35 8.42
C VAL A 305 10.72 -15.05 7.51
N LEU A 306 11.77 -14.43 8.05
CA LEU A 306 12.99 -14.15 7.29
C LEU A 306 13.59 -15.41 6.69
N ARG A 307 13.71 -16.50 7.46
CA ARG A 307 14.20 -17.80 6.97
C ARG A 307 13.33 -18.34 5.85
N ARG A 308 12.00 -18.20 5.94
CA ARG A 308 11.04 -18.64 4.91
C ARG A 308 11.27 -17.90 3.58
N LEU A 309 11.44 -16.56 3.62
CA LEU A 309 11.72 -15.76 2.43
C LEU A 309 13.02 -16.21 1.75
N ILE A 310 14.10 -16.38 2.52
CA ILE A 310 15.38 -16.83 2.01
C ILE A 310 15.24 -18.20 1.34
N ARG A 311 14.59 -19.16 2.01
CA ARG A 311 14.39 -20.50 1.47
C ARG A 311 13.56 -20.51 0.19
N ARG A 312 12.45 -19.73 0.15
CA ARG A 312 11.59 -19.64 -1.04
C ARG A 312 12.34 -19.07 -2.23
N ALA A 313 13.10 -17.99 -2.04
CA ALA A 313 13.96 -17.43 -3.08
C ALA A 313 15.03 -18.42 -3.56
N CYS A 314 15.71 -19.13 -2.63
CA CYS A 314 16.74 -20.11 -2.98
C CYS A 314 16.16 -21.33 -3.70
N LEU A 315 15.01 -21.86 -3.29
CA LEU A 315 14.38 -23.00 -3.95
C LEU A 315 14.02 -22.68 -5.39
N LEU A 316 13.47 -21.52 -5.65
CA LEU A 316 13.15 -21.08 -7.01
C LEU A 316 14.39 -20.83 -7.87
N TYR A 317 15.49 -20.39 -7.25
CA TYR A 317 16.77 -20.24 -7.92
C TYR A 317 17.42 -21.59 -8.28
N THR A 318 17.27 -22.58 -7.39
CA THR A 318 17.94 -23.89 -7.54
C THR A 318 17.06 -24.94 -8.22
N SER A 319 15.81 -24.61 -8.62
CA SER A 319 14.86 -25.63 -9.02
C SER A 319 15.21 -26.19 -10.40
N ASP A 320 15.60 -27.36 -10.24
CA ASP A 320 14.76 -28.58 -10.50
C ASP A 320 13.54 -28.61 -9.56
N ALA A 321 12.63 -27.63 -9.68
CA ALA A 321 11.34 -27.58 -8.97
C ALA A 321 10.34 -28.62 -9.52
N ALA A 322 10.84 -29.69 -10.13
CA ALA A 322 10.05 -30.80 -10.62
C ALA A 322 10.02 -32.00 -9.68
N ASP A 323 10.77 -31.98 -8.56
CA ASP A 323 10.98 -33.18 -7.74
C ASP A 323 10.84 -32.98 -6.22
N GLU A 324 9.87 -32.12 -5.74
CA GLU A 324 9.38 -32.27 -4.35
C GLU A 324 7.90 -31.90 -4.22
#